data_3523a106bcdf5946b4350c7c4ee45389
#
_entry.id   3523a106bcdf5946b4350c7c4ee45389
#
_cell.length_a   1.000
_cell.length_b   1.000
_cell.length_c   1.000
_cell.angle_alpha   90.00
_cell.angle_beta   90.00
_cell.angle_gamma   90.00
#
_symmetry.space_group_name_H-M   'P 1'
#
loop_
_entity.id
_entity.type
_entity.pdbx_description
1 polymer ?
#
loop_
_entity_poly.entity_id
_entity_poly.type
_entity_poly.pdbx_seq_one_letter_code
_entity_poly.pdbx_strand_id
1 'polypeptide(L)'
;MLQYLIILLSDRSTSFCHYSPGSSPKGEGSGTPIALDTLRRGIRFAMRENLMIQFVYPEEELPREILDEIETIDHSKIKAHPNPPEGRERESDADVLVLNGWEALASGCKSEAASFAVPLVLRTGKAELFERYGELKPVLSRTPRLNVVITDVETFTDEDFGKYKAVLSELSAAVEQLYADGQSPQLNLLTDRMMLREMNNCGAGDTTLTLAPNGKFYVCPAFYYDDEADSVGDINAPDFRSADDLDIRNHQLYKLDHAPICRHCDAWQCKRCVWMNRKTTLEVNTPSHEQCVVAHLERNASRELLQGIRNHGTFLPEHDEIKEIDYLDPFDNNI
;
A
#
# COMPACT_ATOMS: atom_id res chain seq x y z
N MET A 1 16.41 0.39 11.59
CA MET A 1 16.04 -0.75 12.47
C MET A 1 14.69 -1.25 11.99
N LEU A 2 14.56 -2.57 11.73
CA LEU A 2 13.30 -3.16 11.30
C LEU A 2 12.19 -2.91 12.35
N GLN A 3 10.96 -2.73 11.89
CA GLN A 3 9.76 -2.48 12.70
C GLN A 3 8.61 -3.43 12.34
N TYR A 4 8.57 -3.86 11.08
CA TYR A 4 7.45 -4.64 10.54
C TYR A 4 7.94 -5.89 9.81
N LEU A 5 7.25 -7.01 10.06
CA LEU A 5 7.39 -8.22 9.26
C LEU A 5 6.05 -8.51 8.57
N ILE A 6 6.04 -8.46 7.23
CA ILE A 6 4.93 -8.94 6.42
C ILE A 6 5.09 -10.44 6.24
N ILE A 7 4.08 -11.23 6.56
CA ILE A 7 4.05 -12.68 6.32
C ILE A 7 2.97 -12.97 5.28
N LEU A 8 3.38 -13.46 4.11
CA LEU A 8 2.48 -13.96 3.09
C LEU A 8 2.06 -15.38 3.45
N LEU A 9 0.76 -15.59 3.70
CA LEU A 9 0.25 -16.89 4.16
C LEU A 9 0.09 -17.91 3.03
N SER A 10 0.12 -17.45 1.78
CA SER A 10 0.11 -18.28 0.57
C SER A 10 0.88 -17.55 -0.55
N ASP A 11 1.34 -18.28 -1.56
CA ASP A 11 1.90 -17.68 -2.78
C ASP A 11 0.86 -16.89 -3.58
N ARG A 12 -0.42 -17.00 -3.22
CA ARG A 12 -1.55 -16.23 -3.75
C ARG A 12 -2.11 -15.18 -2.78
N SER A 13 -1.41 -14.90 -1.69
CA SER A 13 -1.78 -13.81 -0.81
C SER A 13 -1.83 -12.49 -1.56
N THR A 14 -2.92 -11.71 -1.40
CA THR A 14 -3.09 -10.43 -2.08
C THR A 14 -2.42 -9.33 -1.28
N SER A 15 -1.27 -8.87 -1.75
CA SER A 15 -0.56 -7.76 -1.13
C SER A 15 -1.34 -6.45 -1.27
N PHE A 16 -1.38 -5.67 -0.18
CA PHE A 16 -1.86 -4.29 -0.18
C PHE A 16 -0.73 -3.27 -0.38
N CYS A 17 0.48 -3.73 -0.68
CA CYS A 17 1.61 -2.86 -0.96
C CYS A 17 1.38 -2.04 -2.22
N HIS A 18 1.87 -0.81 -2.18
CA HIS A 18 1.73 0.17 -3.25
C HIS A 18 2.36 -0.35 -4.55
N TYR A 19 1.67 -0.17 -5.66
CA TYR A 19 2.13 -0.47 -7.03
C TYR A 19 2.58 -1.91 -7.31
N SER A 20 2.54 -2.81 -6.35
CA SER A 20 2.97 -4.19 -6.59
C SER A 20 1.97 -4.95 -7.45
N PRO A 21 2.41 -5.97 -8.19
CA PRO A 21 1.50 -6.98 -8.72
C PRO A 21 0.61 -7.54 -7.60
N GLY A 22 -0.65 -7.81 -7.89
CA GLY A 22 -1.61 -8.27 -6.88
C GLY A 22 -1.25 -9.62 -6.25
N SER A 23 -0.66 -10.51 -7.06
CA SER A 23 -0.28 -11.86 -6.68
C SER A 23 0.85 -12.35 -7.59
N SER A 24 1.48 -13.44 -7.21
CA SER A 24 2.45 -14.12 -8.07
C SER A 24 1.83 -14.52 -9.40
N PRO A 25 2.52 -14.32 -10.54
CA PRO A 25 2.10 -14.80 -11.85
C PRO A 25 2.13 -16.33 -11.98
N LYS A 26 2.42 -17.07 -10.91
CA LYS A 26 2.51 -18.52 -10.91
C LYS A 26 1.13 -19.15 -11.14
N GLY A 27 0.88 -19.53 -12.37
CA GLY A 27 -0.03 -20.53 -12.88
C GLY A 27 -1.49 -20.60 -12.38
N GLU A 28 -2.36 -21.19 -13.19
CA GLU A 28 -3.71 -21.62 -12.80
C GLU A 28 -3.59 -22.82 -11.83
N GLY A 29 -4.16 -22.72 -10.64
CA GLY A 29 -4.16 -23.78 -9.62
C GLY A 29 -4.45 -23.25 -8.23
N SER A 30 -4.63 -24.13 -7.25
CA SER A 30 -4.71 -23.78 -5.83
C SER A 30 -3.39 -23.21 -5.34
N GLY A 31 -3.43 -22.13 -4.57
CA GLY A 31 -2.24 -21.53 -3.96
C GLY A 31 -1.55 -22.50 -2.99
N THR A 32 -0.24 -22.32 -2.81
CA THR A 32 0.52 -23.10 -1.83
C THR A 32 0.59 -22.30 -0.52
N PRO A 33 -0.06 -22.76 0.55
CA PRO A 33 0.03 -22.10 1.84
C PRO A 33 1.43 -22.22 2.43
N ILE A 34 1.80 -21.28 3.29
CA ILE A 34 3.04 -21.32 4.05
C ILE A 34 3.07 -22.58 4.94
N ALA A 35 4.21 -23.27 4.98
CA ALA A 35 4.34 -24.41 5.90
C ALA A 35 4.27 -23.94 7.36
N LEU A 36 3.55 -24.71 8.22
CA LEU A 36 3.33 -24.34 9.62
C LEU A 36 4.64 -24.11 10.39
N ASP A 37 5.67 -24.91 10.15
CA ASP A 37 6.98 -24.72 10.80
C ASP A 37 7.65 -23.41 10.35
N THR A 38 7.55 -23.07 9.07
CA THR A 38 8.04 -21.79 8.53
C THR A 38 7.30 -20.61 9.15
N LEU A 39 5.97 -20.69 9.26
CA LEU A 39 5.14 -19.68 9.94
C LEU A 39 5.59 -19.49 11.39
N ARG A 40 5.73 -20.57 12.15
CA ARG A 40 6.20 -20.54 13.54
C ARG A 40 7.59 -19.93 13.70
N ARG A 41 8.50 -20.22 12.76
CA ARG A 41 9.82 -19.59 12.76
C ARG A 41 9.72 -18.08 12.48
N GLY A 42 8.88 -17.69 11.51
CA GLY A 42 8.62 -16.27 11.20
C GLY A 42 8.06 -15.50 12.37
N ILE A 43 7.08 -16.08 13.07
CA ILE A 43 6.49 -15.48 14.27
C ILE A 43 7.54 -15.33 15.38
N ARG A 44 8.31 -16.39 15.67
CA ARG A 44 9.40 -16.33 16.67
C ARG A 44 10.47 -15.32 16.30
N PHE A 45 10.81 -15.19 15.03
CA PHE A 45 11.71 -14.15 14.54
C PHE A 45 11.14 -12.76 14.83
N ALA A 46 9.89 -12.48 14.44
CA ALA A 46 9.25 -11.20 14.68
C ALA A 46 9.18 -10.84 16.19
N MET A 47 8.80 -11.80 17.03
CA MET A 47 8.75 -11.58 18.48
C MET A 47 10.13 -11.28 19.08
N ARG A 48 11.17 -12.00 18.64
CA ARG A 48 12.55 -11.78 19.11
C ARG A 48 13.10 -10.42 18.69
N GLU A 49 12.83 -10.01 17.45
CA GLU A 49 13.26 -8.72 16.90
C GLU A 49 12.31 -7.56 17.27
N ASN A 50 11.22 -7.86 18.02
CA ASN A 50 10.18 -6.91 18.40
C ASN A 50 9.52 -6.22 17.20
N LEU A 51 9.16 -6.99 16.17
CA LEU A 51 8.53 -6.50 14.95
C LEU A 51 7.01 -6.68 15.03
N MET A 52 6.23 -5.67 14.62
CA MET A 52 4.80 -5.86 14.36
C MET A 52 4.62 -6.80 13.17
N ILE A 53 3.74 -7.78 13.28
CA ILE A 53 3.48 -8.75 12.23
C ILE A 53 2.29 -8.29 11.39
N GLN A 54 2.41 -8.35 10.06
CA GLN A 54 1.33 -8.12 9.12
C GLN A 54 1.06 -9.42 8.36
N PHE A 55 -0.02 -10.12 8.70
CA PHE A 55 -0.45 -11.32 8.00
C PHE A 55 -1.27 -10.95 6.77
N VAL A 56 -0.86 -11.45 5.60
CA VAL A 56 -1.55 -11.23 4.33
C VAL A 56 -2.19 -12.53 3.88
N TYR A 57 -3.50 -12.53 3.88
CA TYR A 57 -4.32 -13.70 3.59
C TYR A 57 -4.54 -13.87 2.07
N PRO A 58 -4.67 -15.10 1.57
CA PRO A 58 -5.15 -15.39 0.23
C PRO A 58 -6.69 -15.36 0.16
N GLU A 59 -7.23 -15.47 -1.05
CA GLU A 59 -8.68 -15.63 -1.27
C GLU A 59 -9.16 -17.05 -0.92
N GLU A 60 -8.31 -18.06 -1.11
CA GLU A 60 -8.61 -19.44 -0.74
C GLU A 60 -8.53 -19.68 0.77
N GLU A 61 -9.21 -20.74 1.22
CA GLU A 61 -9.18 -21.15 2.62
C GLU A 61 -7.80 -21.69 3.02
N LEU A 62 -7.30 -21.17 4.13
CA LEU A 62 -6.07 -21.67 4.74
C LEU A 62 -6.35 -22.90 5.63
N PRO A 63 -5.37 -23.81 5.79
CA PRO A 63 -5.43 -24.88 6.78
C PRO A 63 -5.72 -24.34 8.18
N ARG A 64 -6.61 -25.04 8.91
CA ARG A 64 -7.03 -24.58 10.24
C ARG A 64 -5.87 -24.43 11.22
N GLU A 65 -4.87 -25.27 11.12
CA GLU A 65 -3.65 -25.20 11.94
C GLU A 65 -2.87 -23.89 11.79
N ILE A 66 -2.89 -23.29 10.59
CA ILE A 66 -2.30 -21.96 10.33
C ILE A 66 -3.13 -20.88 11.02
N LEU A 67 -4.45 -20.94 10.89
CA LEU A 67 -5.36 -19.99 11.51
C LEU A 67 -5.27 -20.05 13.05
N ASP A 68 -5.32 -21.26 13.62
CA ASP A 68 -5.20 -21.46 15.06
C ASP A 68 -3.85 -20.94 15.61
N GLU A 69 -2.74 -21.10 14.85
CA GLU A 69 -1.44 -20.57 15.24
C GLU A 69 -1.44 -19.03 15.27
N ILE A 70 -2.05 -18.39 14.28
CA ILE A 70 -2.15 -16.90 14.22
C ILE A 70 -3.02 -16.35 15.36
N GLU A 71 -4.14 -17.01 15.69
CA GLU A 71 -5.05 -16.57 16.75
C GLU A 71 -4.42 -16.65 18.14
N THR A 72 -3.57 -17.64 18.38
CA THR A 72 -2.94 -17.85 19.71
C THR A 72 -1.82 -16.86 20.03
N ILE A 73 -1.39 -16.03 19.05
CA ILE A 73 -0.27 -15.10 19.23
C ILE A 73 -0.71 -13.90 20.07
N ASP A 74 -0.09 -13.72 21.23
CA ASP A 74 -0.16 -12.49 22.03
C ASP A 74 0.99 -11.54 21.65
N HIS A 75 0.91 -10.98 20.44
CA HIS A 75 1.88 -10.03 19.90
C HIS A 75 1.17 -9.07 18.93
N SER A 76 1.74 -7.86 18.75
CA SER A 76 1.17 -6.86 17.85
C SER A 76 1.08 -7.40 16.43
N LYS A 77 -0.15 -7.52 15.90
CA LYS A 77 -0.44 -8.07 14.59
C LYS A 77 -1.52 -7.27 13.87
N ILE A 78 -1.47 -7.31 12.55
CA ILE A 78 -2.48 -6.79 11.62
C ILE A 78 -2.85 -7.92 10.66
N LYS A 79 -4.13 -8.10 10.42
CA LYS A 79 -4.67 -9.09 9.48
C LYS A 79 -5.25 -8.38 8.26
N ALA A 80 -4.61 -8.57 7.11
CA ALA A 80 -5.08 -8.06 5.83
C ALA A 80 -5.75 -9.18 5.05
N HIS A 81 -7.07 -9.08 4.87
CA HIS A 81 -7.87 -10.08 4.18
C HIS A 81 -8.33 -9.57 2.81
N PRO A 82 -8.40 -10.43 1.80
CA PRO A 82 -9.16 -10.13 0.59
C PRO A 82 -10.65 -10.02 0.97
N ASN A 83 -11.44 -9.38 0.09
CA ASN A 83 -12.88 -9.30 0.31
C ASN A 83 -13.46 -10.72 0.45
N PRO A 84 -14.16 -11.02 1.55
CA PRO A 84 -14.71 -12.37 1.73
C PRO A 84 -15.68 -12.68 0.59
N PRO A 85 -15.65 -13.91 0.02
CA PRO A 85 -16.64 -14.32 -0.98
C PRO A 85 -18.06 -14.22 -0.41
N GLU A 86 -19.02 -13.96 -1.30
CA GLU A 86 -20.44 -13.79 -0.93
C GLU A 86 -20.92 -14.91 0.01
N GLY A 87 -21.52 -14.54 1.12
CA GLY A 87 -22.04 -15.47 2.10
C GLY A 87 -21.17 -15.74 3.35
N ARG A 88 -19.96 -15.20 3.41
CA ARG A 88 -19.08 -15.28 4.59
C ARG A 88 -19.01 -14.00 5.41
N GLU A 89 -20.10 -13.24 5.48
CA GLU A 89 -20.20 -11.93 6.15
C GLU A 89 -19.90 -11.95 7.66
N ARG A 90 -19.54 -13.08 8.25
CA ARG A 90 -19.45 -13.24 9.71
C ARG A 90 -18.06 -13.29 10.30
N GLU A 91 -17.02 -13.28 9.52
CA GLU A 91 -15.67 -13.48 10.06
C GLU A 91 -14.67 -12.44 9.54
N SER A 92 -15.04 -11.17 9.54
CA SER A 92 -14.02 -10.16 9.36
C SER A 92 -13.37 -9.82 10.69
N ASP A 93 -12.57 -10.71 11.19
CA ASP A 93 -11.50 -10.42 12.14
C ASP A 93 -10.34 -9.70 11.41
N ALA A 94 -10.68 -9.05 10.31
CA ALA A 94 -9.75 -8.31 9.48
C ALA A 94 -9.54 -6.91 10.03
N ASP A 95 -8.29 -6.49 10.10
CA ASP A 95 -7.92 -5.09 10.38
C ASP A 95 -7.91 -4.24 9.11
N VAL A 96 -7.74 -4.89 7.94
CA VAL A 96 -7.73 -4.25 6.61
C VAL A 96 -8.38 -5.19 5.60
N LEU A 97 -9.27 -4.66 4.75
CA LEU A 97 -9.83 -5.38 3.61
C LEU A 97 -9.13 -4.94 2.32
N VAL A 98 -8.64 -5.91 1.53
CA VAL A 98 -7.94 -5.67 0.27
C VAL A 98 -8.80 -6.15 -0.90
N LEU A 99 -9.43 -5.21 -1.58
CA LEU A 99 -10.34 -5.46 -2.68
C LEU A 99 -9.56 -5.53 -4.00
N ASN A 100 -9.61 -6.69 -4.66
CA ASN A 100 -9.03 -6.85 -5.99
C ASN A 100 -10.08 -6.50 -7.06
N GLY A 101 -10.02 -5.26 -7.56
CA GLY A 101 -10.91 -4.77 -8.59
C GLY A 101 -12.28 -4.29 -8.06
N TRP A 102 -13.04 -3.75 -8.98
CA TRP A 102 -14.28 -3.01 -8.71
C TRP A 102 -15.48 -3.89 -8.38
N GLU A 103 -15.50 -5.13 -8.84
CA GLU A 103 -16.59 -6.06 -8.54
C GLU A 103 -16.66 -6.39 -7.04
N ALA A 104 -15.47 -6.50 -6.40
CA ALA A 104 -15.38 -6.67 -4.96
C ALA A 104 -15.92 -5.45 -4.21
N LEU A 105 -15.64 -4.23 -4.69
CA LEU A 105 -16.19 -3.00 -4.13
C LEU A 105 -17.72 -2.95 -4.29
N ALA A 106 -18.23 -3.25 -5.47
CA ALA A 106 -19.67 -3.25 -5.77
C ALA A 106 -20.41 -4.29 -4.91
N SER A 107 -19.82 -5.47 -4.70
CA SER A 107 -20.40 -6.52 -3.85
C SER A 107 -20.50 -6.09 -2.38
N GLY A 108 -19.47 -5.44 -1.85
CA GLY A 108 -19.46 -4.92 -0.49
C GLY A 108 -20.42 -3.74 -0.27
N CYS A 109 -20.83 -3.04 -1.35
CA CYS A 109 -21.70 -1.87 -1.30
C CYS A 109 -23.19 -2.16 -1.62
N LYS A 110 -23.59 -3.41 -1.84
CA LYS A 110 -24.96 -3.79 -2.24
C LYS A 110 -26.06 -3.32 -1.29
N SER A 111 -25.76 -3.07 -0.02
CA SER A 111 -26.71 -2.49 0.93
C SER A 111 -26.39 -1.03 1.18
N GLU A 112 -27.37 -0.14 1.05
CA GLU A 112 -27.22 1.28 1.40
C GLU A 112 -26.83 1.49 2.88
N ALA A 113 -27.11 0.52 3.72
CA ALA A 113 -26.79 0.53 5.15
C ALA A 113 -25.43 -0.13 5.48
N ALA A 114 -24.74 -0.71 4.50
CA ALA A 114 -23.46 -1.36 4.75
C ALA A 114 -22.38 -0.31 5.02
N SER A 115 -21.83 -0.31 6.22
CA SER A 115 -20.66 0.46 6.63
C SER A 115 -19.52 -0.51 6.87
N PHE A 116 -18.34 -0.17 6.37
CA PHE A 116 -17.13 -0.94 6.66
C PHE A 116 -16.54 -0.46 7.98
N ALA A 117 -16.32 -1.40 8.90
CA ALA A 117 -15.71 -1.08 10.20
C ALA A 117 -14.19 -0.86 10.12
N VAL A 118 -13.58 -1.27 9.01
CA VAL A 118 -12.12 -1.30 8.81
C VAL A 118 -11.71 -0.55 7.54
N PRO A 119 -10.44 -0.13 7.45
CA PRO A 119 -9.88 0.46 6.23
C PRO A 119 -10.01 -0.48 5.02
N LEU A 120 -10.31 0.12 3.87
CA LEU A 120 -10.36 -0.55 2.58
C LEU A 120 -9.13 -0.20 1.74
N VAL A 121 -8.61 -1.18 1.04
CA VAL A 121 -7.60 -1.01 -0.02
C VAL A 121 -8.21 -1.50 -1.33
N LEU A 122 -8.51 -0.59 -2.25
CA LEU A 122 -8.94 -0.94 -3.61
C LEU A 122 -7.72 -0.99 -4.52
N ARG A 123 -7.49 -2.14 -5.14
CA ARG A 123 -6.46 -2.32 -6.16
C ARG A 123 -7.11 -2.26 -7.55
N THR A 124 -6.63 -1.35 -8.38
CA THR A 124 -7.23 -1.09 -9.70
C THR A 124 -6.18 -0.65 -10.72
N GLY A 125 -6.43 -0.92 -12.01
CA GLY A 125 -5.69 -0.30 -13.09
C GLY A 125 -6.20 1.12 -13.40
N LYS A 126 -5.37 1.94 -14.07
CA LYS A 126 -5.71 3.31 -14.46
C LYS A 126 -6.99 3.40 -15.31
N ALA A 127 -7.17 2.47 -16.25
CA ALA A 127 -8.32 2.48 -17.15
C ALA A 127 -9.65 2.35 -16.39
N GLU A 128 -9.75 1.38 -15.49
CA GLU A 128 -10.92 1.20 -14.64
C GLU A 128 -11.12 2.39 -13.68
N LEU A 129 -10.03 2.92 -13.11
CA LEU A 129 -10.12 4.09 -12.24
C LEU A 129 -10.71 5.28 -12.99
N PHE A 130 -10.25 5.56 -14.22
CA PHE A 130 -10.74 6.70 -15.02
C PHE A 130 -12.20 6.55 -15.43
N GLU A 131 -12.68 5.32 -15.61
CA GLU A 131 -14.06 5.03 -15.97
C GLU A 131 -14.99 5.03 -14.74
N ARG A 132 -14.53 4.47 -13.61
CA ARG A 132 -15.39 4.09 -12.48
C ARG A 132 -15.17 4.91 -11.20
N TYR A 133 -14.30 5.92 -11.19
CA TYR A 133 -14.01 6.71 -9.97
C TYR A 133 -15.26 7.26 -9.26
N GLY A 134 -16.34 7.49 -10.00
CA GLY A 134 -17.63 7.92 -9.42
C GLY A 134 -18.21 6.95 -8.38
N GLU A 135 -17.88 5.65 -8.49
CA GLU A 135 -18.31 4.61 -7.55
C GLU A 135 -17.60 4.71 -6.19
N LEU A 136 -16.48 5.45 -6.10
CA LEU A 136 -15.77 5.69 -4.84
C LEU A 136 -16.53 6.69 -3.95
N LYS A 137 -17.27 7.64 -4.54
CA LYS A 137 -17.95 8.72 -3.80
C LYS A 137 -18.87 8.20 -2.67
N PRO A 138 -19.77 7.23 -2.91
CA PRO A 138 -20.61 6.69 -1.85
C PRO A 138 -19.85 5.84 -0.82
N VAL A 139 -18.65 5.35 -1.14
CA VAL A 139 -17.83 4.54 -0.23
C VAL A 139 -17.13 5.42 0.80
N LEU A 140 -16.75 6.65 0.43
CA LEU A 140 -16.00 7.58 1.29
C LEU A 140 -16.69 7.87 2.62
N SER A 141 -18.03 7.89 2.65
CA SER A 141 -18.82 8.10 3.88
C SER A 141 -19.07 6.83 4.69
N ARG A 142 -18.65 5.66 4.18
CA ARG A 142 -18.98 4.34 4.73
C ARG A 142 -17.78 3.57 5.25
N THR A 143 -16.58 4.08 5.08
CA THR A 143 -15.35 3.48 5.57
C THR A 143 -14.52 4.49 6.35
N PRO A 144 -13.81 4.08 7.41
CA PRO A 144 -12.90 4.98 8.12
C PRO A 144 -11.77 5.48 7.21
N ARG A 145 -11.37 4.66 6.22
CA ARG A 145 -10.32 5.00 5.28
C ARG A 145 -10.43 4.19 3.99
N LEU A 146 -10.27 4.86 2.86
CA LEU A 146 -10.12 4.24 1.55
C LEU A 146 -8.71 4.51 1.01
N ASN A 147 -7.99 3.44 0.70
CA ASN A 147 -6.71 3.50 -0.02
C ASN A 147 -6.93 2.96 -1.43
N VAL A 148 -6.71 3.79 -2.43
CA VAL A 148 -6.69 3.36 -3.84
C VAL A 148 -5.25 3.10 -4.24
N VAL A 149 -4.99 1.89 -4.76
CA VAL A 149 -3.69 1.46 -5.27
C VAL A 149 -3.80 1.29 -6.78
N ILE A 150 -3.14 2.17 -7.52
CA ILE A 150 -3.08 2.09 -8.98
C ILE A 150 -1.94 1.14 -9.33
N THR A 151 -2.25 0.02 -9.97
CA THR A 151 -1.32 -1.10 -10.14
C THR A 151 -0.42 -0.99 -11.38
N ASP A 152 -0.66 -0.02 -12.23
CA ASP A 152 -0.01 0.17 -13.54
C ASP A 152 0.48 1.62 -13.77
N VAL A 153 0.91 2.29 -12.69
CA VAL A 153 1.40 3.68 -12.74
C VAL A 153 2.53 3.86 -13.75
N GLU A 154 3.41 2.89 -13.91
CA GLU A 154 4.52 2.92 -14.86
C GLU A 154 4.09 2.96 -16.33
N THR A 155 2.81 2.76 -16.60
CA THR A 155 2.25 2.80 -17.96
C THR A 155 1.53 4.12 -18.27
N PHE A 156 1.55 5.09 -17.37
CA PHE A 156 0.91 6.39 -17.58
C PHE A 156 1.55 7.15 -18.73
N THR A 157 0.70 7.80 -19.53
CA THR A 157 1.08 8.69 -20.61
C THR A 157 0.66 10.13 -20.26
N ASP A 158 1.09 11.13 -21.04
CA ASP A 158 0.68 12.53 -20.85
C ASP A 158 -0.86 12.68 -20.87
N GLU A 159 -1.55 11.92 -21.73
CA GLU A 159 -3.01 11.90 -21.77
C GLU A 159 -3.60 11.33 -20.46
N ASP A 160 -2.99 10.28 -19.91
CA ASP A 160 -3.42 9.66 -18.65
C ASP A 160 -3.21 10.61 -17.47
N PHE A 161 -2.15 11.41 -17.44
CA PHE A 161 -1.95 12.43 -16.41
C PHE A 161 -3.07 13.48 -16.46
N GLY A 162 -3.49 13.89 -17.66
CA GLY A 162 -4.63 14.81 -17.83
C GLY A 162 -5.94 14.20 -17.30
N LYS A 163 -6.22 12.93 -17.61
CA LYS A 163 -7.40 12.20 -17.11
C LYS A 163 -7.33 12.04 -15.59
N TYR A 164 -6.17 11.67 -15.06
CA TYR A 164 -6.00 11.50 -13.62
C TYR A 164 -6.20 12.80 -12.85
N LYS A 165 -5.69 13.92 -13.36
CA LYS A 165 -5.95 15.26 -12.79
C LYS A 165 -7.45 15.56 -12.73
N ALA A 166 -8.21 15.22 -13.76
CA ALA A 166 -9.66 15.41 -13.77
C ALA A 166 -10.35 14.52 -12.72
N VAL A 167 -9.96 13.24 -12.60
CA VAL A 167 -10.45 12.32 -11.56
C VAL A 167 -10.19 12.87 -10.17
N LEU A 168 -8.97 13.35 -9.90
CA LEU A 168 -8.61 13.94 -8.60
C LEU A 168 -9.48 15.18 -8.29
N SER A 169 -9.74 16.05 -9.27
CA SER A 169 -10.62 17.22 -9.11
C SER A 169 -12.04 16.83 -8.74
N GLU A 170 -12.60 15.82 -9.41
CA GLU A 170 -13.96 15.34 -9.14
C GLU A 170 -14.08 14.65 -7.77
N LEU A 171 -13.08 13.88 -7.38
CA LEU A 171 -13.02 13.25 -6.05
C LEU A 171 -12.80 14.32 -4.95
N SER A 172 -11.99 15.35 -5.24
CA SER A 172 -11.74 16.46 -4.34
C SER A 172 -13.03 17.20 -3.99
N ALA A 173 -13.85 17.52 -5.00
CA ALA A 173 -15.16 18.17 -4.79
C ALA A 173 -16.08 17.32 -3.90
N ALA A 174 -16.10 15.99 -4.09
CA ALA A 174 -16.89 15.10 -3.25
C ALA A 174 -16.37 15.02 -1.80
N VAL A 175 -15.07 14.99 -1.61
CA VAL A 175 -14.42 14.99 -0.28
C VAL A 175 -14.67 16.33 0.42
N GLU A 176 -14.52 17.47 -0.28
CA GLU A 176 -14.79 18.80 0.25
C GLU A 176 -16.23 18.91 0.77
N GLN A 177 -17.22 18.42 0.00
CA GLN A 177 -18.62 18.43 0.41
C GLN A 177 -18.84 17.60 1.69
N LEU A 178 -18.22 16.41 1.79
CA LEU A 178 -18.32 15.60 3.00
C LEU A 178 -17.74 16.31 4.24
N TYR A 179 -16.62 17.03 4.08
CA TYR A 179 -16.10 17.87 5.16
C TYR A 179 -17.03 19.02 5.52
N ALA A 180 -17.67 19.67 4.55
CA ALA A 180 -18.65 20.70 4.80
C ALA A 180 -19.88 20.16 5.55
N ASP A 181 -20.25 18.90 5.30
CA ASP A 181 -21.33 18.18 5.99
C ASP A 181 -20.92 17.64 7.38
N GLY A 182 -19.72 17.97 7.85
CA GLY A 182 -19.20 17.57 9.16
C GLY A 182 -18.62 16.15 9.23
N GLN A 183 -18.42 15.49 8.09
CA GLN A 183 -17.71 14.22 8.01
C GLN A 183 -16.20 14.47 7.81
N SER A 184 -15.40 13.43 7.99
CA SER A 184 -13.94 13.51 7.80
C SER A 184 -13.41 12.26 7.07
N PRO A 185 -13.80 12.07 5.80
CA PRO A 185 -13.36 10.92 5.03
C PRO A 185 -11.84 10.93 4.84
N GLN A 186 -11.25 9.74 4.82
CA GLN A 186 -9.83 9.57 4.50
C GLN A 186 -9.70 8.87 3.16
N LEU A 187 -9.06 9.54 2.20
CA LEU A 187 -8.72 9.01 0.89
C LEU A 187 -7.23 9.27 0.63
N ASN A 188 -6.44 8.22 0.49
CA ASN A 188 -4.98 8.34 0.34
C ASN A 188 -4.54 9.29 -0.77
N LEU A 189 -5.26 9.32 -1.91
CA LEU A 189 -4.95 10.15 -3.07
C LEU A 189 -5.06 11.65 -2.78
N LEU A 190 -5.85 12.04 -1.77
CA LEU A 190 -6.18 13.45 -1.50
C LEU A 190 -5.87 13.87 -0.07
N THR A 191 -6.27 13.07 0.93
CA THR A 191 -6.22 13.53 2.33
C THR A 191 -4.89 13.23 3.01
N ASP A 192 -4.12 12.26 2.53
CA ASP A 192 -2.86 11.90 3.19
C ASP A 192 -1.87 13.06 3.23
N ARG A 193 -1.71 13.78 2.12
CA ARG A 193 -0.78 14.91 2.09
C ARG A 193 -1.14 16.02 3.06
N MET A 194 -2.44 16.24 3.29
CA MET A 194 -2.90 17.24 4.24
C MET A 194 -2.55 16.88 5.70
N MET A 195 -2.53 15.58 6.01
CA MET A 195 -2.33 15.07 7.37
C MET A 195 -0.85 14.82 7.72
N LEU A 196 0.01 14.71 6.71
CA LEU A 196 1.42 14.40 6.90
C LEU A 196 2.24 15.66 7.22
N ARG A 197 3.27 15.51 8.05
CA ARG A 197 4.28 16.53 8.39
C ARG A 197 5.66 16.21 7.82
N GLU A 198 5.82 15.01 7.26
CA GLU A 198 7.06 14.52 6.64
C GLU A 198 6.74 13.43 5.61
N MET A 199 7.74 13.03 4.84
CA MET A 199 7.61 12.00 3.82
C MET A 199 7.18 10.66 4.43
N ASN A 200 6.05 10.15 3.98
CA ASN A 200 5.53 8.83 4.38
C ASN A 200 6.13 7.72 3.50
N ASN A 201 7.39 7.44 3.71
CA ASN A 201 8.12 6.41 3.00
C ASN A 201 7.57 5.01 3.30
N CYS A 202 7.57 4.09 2.33
CA CYS A 202 7.04 2.72 2.53
C CYS A 202 7.91 1.86 3.44
N GLY A 203 9.15 2.24 3.69
CA GLY A 203 10.08 1.54 4.58
C GLY A 203 10.57 0.17 4.08
N ALA A 204 10.21 -0.27 2.88
CA ALA A 204 10.67 -1.54 2.32
C ALA A 204 12.21 -1.59 2.26
N GLY A 205 12.79 -2.65 2.85
CA GLY A 205 14.24 -2.81 2.95
C GLY A 205 14.94 -1.95 4.01
N ASP A 206 14.22 -1.08 4.72
CA ASP A 206 14.73 -0.28 5.83
C ASP A 206 14.02 -0.63 7.14
N THR A 207 12.71 -0.41 7.20
CA THR A 207 11.89 -0.71 8.39
C THR A 207 10.96 -1.90 8.21
N THR A 208 10.75 -2.35 6.98
CA THR A 208 9.81 -3.42 6.63
C THR A 208 10.52 -4.54 5.87
N LEU A 209 10.16 -5.79 6.21
CA LEU A 209 10.65 -7.01 5.58
C LEU A 209 9.47 -7.93 5.27
N THR A 210 9.61 -8.83 4.31
CA THR A 210 8.59 -9.83 3.95
C THR A 210 9.13 -11.24 4.09
N LEU A 211 8.39 -12.11 4.75
CA LEU A 211 8.57 -13.56 4.73
C LEU A 211 7.57 -14.18 3.77
N ALA A 212 8.05 -14.87 2.75
CA ALA A 212 7.22 -15.54 1.76
C ALA A 212 7.00 -17.03 2.10
N PRO A 213 6.01 -17.70 1.48
CA PRO A 213 5.69 -19.11 1.75
C PRO A 213 6.84 -20.09 1.45
N ASN A 214 7.76 -19.72 0.57
CA ASN A 214 8.97 -20.50 0.28
C ASN A 214 10.04 -20.45 1.40
N GLY A 215 9.74 -19.78 2.52
CA GLY A 215 10.64 -19.64 3.66
C GLY A 215 11.72 -18.59 3.51
N LYS A 216 11.73 -17.85 2.41
CA LYS A 216 12.74 -16.82 2.15
C LYS A 216 12.24 -15.43 2.51
N PHE A 217 13.18 -14.57 2.88
CA PHE A 217 12.93 -13.15 3.11
C PHE A 217 13.11 -12.32 1.85
N TYR A 218 12.28 -11.30 1.71
CA TYR A 218 12.32 -10.32 0.62
C TYR A 218 12.18 -8.91 1.18
N VAL A 219 12.65 -7.92 0.44
CA VAL A 219 12.53 -6.51 0.81
C VAL A 219 11.06 -6.09 0.92
N CYS A 220 10.20 -6.54 -0.01
CA CYS A 220 8.75 -6.40 0.06
C CYS A 220 8.06 -7.51 -0.75
N PRO A 221 6.73 -7.70 -0.65
CA PRO A 221 5.99 -8.70 -1.42
C PRO A 221 6.22 -8.64 -2.92
N ALA A 222 6.37 -7.43 -3.48
CA ALA A 222 6.53 -7.26 -4.93
C ALA A 222 7.81 -7.93 -5.47
N PHE A 223 8.90 -7.95 -4.69
CA PHE A 223 10.13 -8.64 -5.08
C PHE A 223 9.91 -10.16 -5.13
N TYR A 224 9.16 -10.73 -4.19
CA TYR A 224 8.82 -12.15 -4.21
C TYR A 224 7.96 -12.52 -5.43
N TYR A 225 6.99 -11.66 -5.78
CA TYR A 225 6.11 -11.91 -6.92
C TYR A 225 6.81 -11.73 -8.26
N ASP A 226 7.82 -10.88 -8.33
CA ASP A 226 8.59 -10.59 -9.55
C ASP A 226 9.65 -11.67 -9.82
N ASP A 227 10.58 -11.87 -8.88
CA ASP A 227 11.64 -12.88 -8.97
C ASP A 227 12.01 -13.46 -7.60
N GLU A 228 11.85 -14.76 -7.42
CA GLU A 228 12.27 -15.45 -6.20
C GLU A 228 13.80 -15.41 -5.94
N ALA A 229 14.61 -15.09 -6.94
CA ALA A 229 16.05 -14.90 -6.79
C ALA A 229 16.41 -13.63 -5.99
N ASP A 230 15.46 -12.69 -5.85
CA ASP A 230 15.63 -11.45 -5.07
C ASP A 230 15.54 -11.65 -3.56
N SER A 231 15.62 -12.88 -3.09
CA SER A 231 15.62 -13.18 -1.66
C SER A 231 16.85 -12.61 -0.96
N VAL A 232 16.63 -12.09 0.25
CA VAL A 232 17.67 -11.51 1.11
C VAL A 232 18.00 -12.37 2.32
N GLY A 233 17.44 -13.56 2.42
CA GLY A 233 17.71 -14.52 3.49
C GLY A 233 16.73 -15.70 3.45
N ASP A 234 17.03 -16.74 4.23
CA ASP A 234 16.19 -17.94 4.36
C ASP A 234 16.03 -18.28 5.83
N ILE A 235 14.78 -18.25 6.33
CA ILE A 235 14.48 -18.54 7.74
C ILE A 235 14.72 -20.00 8.11
N ASN A 236 14.78 -20.88 7.11
CA ASN A 236 15.01 -22.30 7.28
C ASN A 236 16.50 -22.67 7.22
N ALA A 237 17.38 -21.71 6.87
CA ALA A 237 18.81 -21.95 6.83
C ALA A 237 19.33 -22.31 8.24
N PRO A 238 20.23 -23.31 8.36
CA PRO A 238 20.72 -23.79 9.66
C PRO A 238 21.48 -22.73 10.47
N ASP A 239 22.04 -21.76 9.81
CA ASP A 239 22.87 -20.69 10.35
C ASP A 239 22.11 -19.36 10.55
N PHE A 240 20.86 -19.26 10.07
CA PHE A 240 20.03 -18.05 10.28
C PHE A 240 19.70 -17.87 11.76
N ARG A 241 20.02 -16.72 12.35
CA ARG A 241 19.83 -16.39 13.76
C ARG A 241 19.04 -15.12 14.02
N SER A 242 19.29 -14.06 13.24
CA SER A 242 18.78 -12.70 13.51
C SER A 242 18.64 -11.90 12.22
N ALA A 243 18.14 -10.69 12.36
CA ALA A 243 18.06 -9.73 11.25
C ALA A 243 19.44 -9.36 10.67
N ASP A 244 20.52 -9.55 11.43
CA ASP A 244 21.88 -9.26 10.96
C ASP A 244 22.37 -10.28 9.92
N ASP A 245 21.71 -11.44 9.82
CA ASP A 245 22.03 -12.48 8.81
C ASP A 245 21.39 -12.21 7.44
N LEU A 246 20.60 -11.14 7.33
CA LEU A 246 19.95 -10.75 6.08
C LEU A 246 20.94 -10.06 5.12
N ASP A 247 21.04 -10.55 3.90
CA ASP A 247 21.88 -9.96 2.83
C ASP A 247 21.11 -8.87 2.06
N ILE A 248 20.75 -7.78 2.73
CA ILE A 248 20.17 -6.61 2.07
C ILE A 248 21.31 -5.78 1.48
N ARG A 249 21.63 -6.04 0.23
CA ARG A 249 22.73 -5.35 -0.47
C ARG A 249 22.46 -3.85 -0.54
N ASN A 250 23.48 -3.06 -0.22
CA ASN A 250 23.42 -1.60 -0.23
C ASN A 250 22.21 -1.06 0.57
N HIS A 251 21.95 -1.61 1.75
CA HIS A 251 20.82 -1.26 2.62
C HIS A 251 20.54 0.25 2.74
N GLN A 252 21.59 1.07 2.68
CA GLN A 252 21.44 2.53 2.75
C GLN A 252 20.62 3.11 1.60
N LEU A 253 20.64 2.51 0.40
CA LEU A 253 19.88 3.01 -0.75
C LEU A 253 18.36 2.88 -0.57
N TYR A 254 17.91 2.03 0.37
CA TYR A 254 16.50 1.91 0.72
C TYR A 254 16.00 3.06 1.60
N LYS A 255 16.90 3.80 2.24
CA LYS A 255 16.58 4.94 3.12
C LYS A 255 16.29 6.21 2.32
N LEU A 256 15.38 7.02 2.85
CA LEU A 256 15.01 8.30 2.23
C LEU A 256 16.22 9.24 2.11
N ASP A 257 17.08 9.31 3.11
CA ASP A 257 18.24 10.20 3.13
C ASP A 257 19.23 9.94 1.97
N HIS A 258 19.22 8.72 1.43
CA HIS A 258 20.04 8.31 0.30
C HIS A 258 19.29 8.33 -1.03
N ALA A 259 18.10 8.95 -1.10
CA ALA A 259 17.33 9.15 -2.32
C ALA A 259 17.46 10.62 -2.79
N PRO A 260 18.37 10.95 -3.72
CA PRO A 260 18.77 12.33 -4.02
C PRO A 260 17.61 13.24 -4.42
N ILE A 261 16.63 12.70 -5.15
CA ILE A 261 15.45 13.41 -5.63
C ILE A 261 14.40 13.48 -4.51
N CYS A 262 14.06 12.32 -3.92
CA CYS A 262 12.92 12.18 -3.01
C CYS A 262 13.12 12.85 -1.65
N ARG A 263 14.36 12.92 -1.13
CA ARG A 263 14.64 13.45 0.22
C ARG A 263 14.24 14.92 0.41
N HIS A 264 14.10 15.67 -0.67
CA HIS A 264 13.70 17.07 -0.66
C HIS A 264 12.32 17.32 -1.25
N CYS A 265 11.62 16.25 -1.68
CA CYS A 265 10.31 16.33 -2.30
C CYS A 265 9.23 16.60 -1.25
N ASP A 266 8.25 17.42 -1.59
CA ASP A 266 7.12 17.77 -0.73
C ASP A 266 5.86 16.95 -1.01
N ALA A 267 5.88 16.05 -1.98
CA ALA A 267 4.82 15.06 -2.21
C ALA A 267 4.89 13.94 -1.13
N TRP A 268 4.65 14.30 0.13
CA TRP A 268 4.89 13.45 1.30
C TRP A 268 4.02 12.20 1.36
N GLN A 269 2.89 12.19 0.65
CA GLN A 269 2.03 11.00 0.50
C GLN A 269 2.63 9.94 -0.42
N CYS A 270 3.62 10.29 -1.24
CA CYS A 270 4.31 9.36 -2.12
C CYS A 270 5.01 8.26 -1.32
N LYS A 271 4.76 7.00 -1.69
CA LYS A 271 5.37 5.86 -1.00
C LYS A 271 6.79 5.54 -1.46
N ARG A 272 7.29 6.21 -2.51
CA ARG A 272 8.62 5.95 -3.06
C ARG A 272 8.86 4.45 -3.24
N CYS A 273 8.07 3.80 -4.11
CA CYS A 273 8.08 2.35 -4.27
C CYS A 273 9.43 1.85 -4.82
N VAL A 274 10.24 1.25 -3.95
CA VAL A 274 11.59 0.77 -4.30
C VAL A 274 11.57 -0.36 -5.34
N TRP A 275 10.50 -1.16 -5.38
CA TRP A 275 10.31 -2.17 -6.41
C TRP A 275 10.06 -1.53 -7.78
N MET A 276 9.14 -0.57 -7.86
CA MET A 276 8.85 0.17 -9.10
C MET A 276 10.09 0.94 -9.57
N ASN A 277 10.80 1.61 -8.65
CA ASN A 277 12.05 2.28 -8.96
C ASN A 277 13.01 1.31 -9.64
N ARG A 278 13.29 0.15 -9.01
CA ARG A 278 14.20 -0.85 -9.58
C ARG A 278 13.72 -1.37 -10.95
N LYS A 279 12.41 -1.62 -11.10
CA LYS A 279 11.81 -2.09 -12.35
C LYS A 279 11.99 -1.08 -13.50
N THR A 280 11.84 0.20 -13.23
CA THR A 280 11.79 1.25 -14.26
C THR A 280 13.14 1.95 -14.49
N THR A 281 13.92 2.15 -13.42
CA THR A 281 15.18 2.90 -13.48
C THR A 281 16.42 2.06 -13.18
N LEU A 282 16.26 0.77 -12.84
CA LEU A 282 17.28 -0.16 -12.38
C LEU A 282 17.91 0.20 -11.02
N GLU A 283 17.41 1.25 -10.35
CA GLU A 283 17.92 1.76 -9.08
C GLU A 283 16.79 1.84 -8.04
N VAL A 284 17.03 1.36 -6.82
CA VAL A 284 15.99 1.35 -5.77
C VAL A 284 15.68 2.74 -5.20
N ASN A 285 16.58 3.72 -5.37
CA ASN A 285 16.46 5.07 -4.80
C ASN A 285 16.19 6.17 -5.84
N THR A 286 15.96 5.80 -7.09
CA THR A 286 15.63 6.74 -8.18
C THR A 286 14.21 6.44 -8.67
N PRO A 287 13.25 7.35 -8.48
CA PRO A 287 11.86 7.13 -8.91
C PRO A 287 11.71 7.23 -10.42
N SER A 288 10.69 6.59 -10.99
CA SER A 288 10.28 6.82 -12.38
C SER A 288 9.62 8.18 -12.52
N HIS A 289 9.63 8.71 -13.77
CA HIS A 289 8.92 9.93 -14.15
C HIS A 289 7.42 9.82 -13.77
N GLU A 290 6.78 8.72 -14.17
CA GLU A 290 5.34 8.51 -14.00
C GLU A 290 4.97 8.53 -12.51
N GLN A 291 5.75 7.87 -11.67
CA GLN A 291 5.53 7.88 -10.21
C GLN A 291 5.64 9.30 -9.64
N CYS A 292 6.62 10.09 -10.11
CA CYS A 292 6.79 11.46 -9.67
C CYS A 292 5.61 12.34 -10.11
N VAL A 293 5.20 12.28 -11.38
CA VAL A 293 4.09 13.09 -11.89
C VAL A 293 2.79 12.77 -11.16
N VAL A 294 2.45 11.48 -11.00
CA VAL A 294 1.26 11.04 -10.25
C VAL A 294 1.28 11.59 -8.83
N ALA A 295 2.39 11.45 -8.11
CA ALA A 295 2.51 11.95 -6.73
C ALA A 295 2.40 13.49 -6.65
N HIS A 296 2.90 14.22 -7.64
CA HIS A 296 2.78 15.67 -7.68
C HIS A 296 1.37 16.14 -8.03
N LEU A 297 0.64 15.42 -8.91
CA LEU A 297 -0.77 15.69 -9.17
C LEU A 297 -1.62 15.50 -7.89
N GLU A 298 -1.39 14.44 -7.13
CA GLU A 298 -2.04 14.19 -5.85
C GLU A 298 -1.72 15.29 -4.82
N ARG A 299 -0.45 15.70 -4.70
CA ARG A 299 -0.04 16.81 -3.84
C ARG A 299 -0.77 18.11 -4.20
N ASN A 300 -0.85 18.44 -5.49
CA ASN A 300 -1.53 19.65 -5.95
C ASN A 300 -3.03 19.60 -5.65
N ALA A 301 -3.68 18.47 -5.93
CA ALA A 301 -5.09 18.26 -5.59
C ALA A 301 -5.34 18.36 -4.07
N SER A 302 -4.45 17.81 -3.24
CA SER A 302 -4.52 17.94 -1.79
C SER A 302 -4.39 19.38 -1.31
N ARG A 303 -3.54 20.19 -1.96
CA ARG A 303 -3.38 21.63 -1.67
C ARG A 303 -4.67 22.39 -1.94
N GLU A 304 -5.25 22.18 -3.13
CA GLU A 304 -6.51 22.80 -3.52
C GLU A 304 -7.65 22.39 -2.59
N LEU A 305 -7.76 21.09 -2.25
CA LEU A 305 -8.74 20.57 -1.31
C LEU A 305 -8.59 21.18 0.08
N LEU A 306 -7.39 21.32 0.61
CA LEU A 306 -7.16 21.93 1.93
C LEU A 306 -7.66 23.37 1.96
N GLN A 307 -7.42 24.15 0.89
CA GLN A 307 -7.94 25.50 0.76
C GLN A 307 -9.48 25.51 0.69
N GLY A 308 -10.07 24.61 -0.09
CA GLY A 308 -11.52 24.45 -0.21
C GLY A 308 -12.16 24.16 1.16
N ILE A 309 -11.66 23.15 1.89
CA ILE A 309 -12.18 22.80 3.22
C ILE A 309 -12.07 23.98 4.20
N ARG A 310 -10.98 24.73 4.17
CA ARG A 310 -10.77 25.91 5.03
C ARG A 310 -11.74 27.06 4.72
N ASN A 311 -12.31 27.13 3.53
CA ASN A 311 -13.35 28.11 3.21
C ASN A 311 -14.68 27.83 3.93
N HIS A 312 -14.90 26.60 4.37
CA HIS A 312 -16.11 26.18 5.11
C HIS A 312 -15.95 26.25 6.64
N GLY A 313 -14.74 26.46 7.14
CA GLY A 313 -14.48 26.55 8.58
C GLY A 313 -13.02 26.34 8.96
N THR A 314 -12.76 26.26 10.26
CA THR A 314 -11.40 26.01 10.77
C THR A 314 -11.06 24.53 10.61
N PHE A 315 -10.03 24.24 9.83
CA PHE A 315 -9.52 22.89 9.63
C PHE A 315 -8.00 22.87 9.64
N LEU A 316 -7.43 22.00 10.45
CA LEU A 316 -5.97 21.84 10.63
C LEU A 316 -5.24 23.19 10.75
N PRO A 317 -5.60 24.05 11.73
CA PRO A 317 -5.08 25.42 11.81
C PRO A 317 -3.57 25.49 12.08
N GLU A 318 -3.00 24.42 12.65
CA GLU A 318 -1.56 24.32 12.93
C GLU A 318 -0.74 23.76 11.75
N HIS A 319 -1.42 23.33 10.68
CA HIS A 319 -0.73 22.84 9.50
C HIS A 319 -0.39 23.99 8.56
N ASP A 320 0.85 24.05 8.16
CA ASP A 320 1.32 24.98 7.13
C ASP A 320 0.57 24.73 5.81
N GLU A 321 0.55 25.76 4.99
CA GLU A 321 0.08 25.61 3.60
C GLU A 321 0.99 24.63 2.86
N ILE A 322 0.36 23.77 2.05
CA ILE A 322 1.09 22.90 1.13
C ILE A 322 1.68 23.80 0.03
N LYS A 323 2.96 24.09 0.12
CA LYS A 323 3.67 24.91 -0.86
C LYS A 323 3.91 24.10 -2.13
N GLU A 324 3.89 24.76 -3.26
CA GLU A 324 4.46 24.22 -4.48
C GLU A 324 5.97 24.48 -4.42
N ILE A 325 6.76 23.43 -4.41
CA ILE A 325 8.20 23.55 -4.61
C ILE A 325 8.40 23.60 -6.12
N ASP A 326 9.12 24.59 -6.61
CA ASP A 326 9.69 24.58 -7.96
C ASP A 326 10.63 23.37 -8.06
N TYR A 327 10.06 22.28 -8.49
CA TYR A 327 10.76 21.03 -8.63
C TYR A 327 11.26 20.94 -10.06
N LEU A 328 12.57 21.01 -10.21
CA LEU A 328 13.19 20.63 -11.47
C LEU A 328 13.03 19.12 -11.61
N ASP A 329 12.03 18.72 -12.39
CA ASP A 329 11.93 17.34 -12.83
C ASP A 329 13.18 17.02 -13.65
N PRO A 330 14.09 16.15 -13.14
CA PRO A 330 15.32 15.84 -13.86
C PRO A 330 15.05 15.08 -15.17
N PHE A 331 13.80 14.67 -15.40
CA PHE A 331 13.33 13.99 -16.60
C PHE A 331 12.55 14.93 -17.52
N ASP A 332 12.27 16.18 -17.12
CA ASP A 332 11.66 17.17 -17.99
C ASP A 332 12.70 17.73 -18.96
N ASN A 333 12.60 17.33 -20.22
CA ASN A 333 13.47 17.80 -21.30
C ASN A 333 13.06 19.19 -21.86
N ASN A 334 12.09 19.87 -21.25
CA ASN A 334 11.59 21.18 -21.68
C ASN A 334 12.23 22.35 -20.93
N ILE A 335 13.47 22.22 -20.48
CA ILE A 335 14.28 23.30 -19.93
C ILE A 335 15.02 24.03 -21.08
#